data_b172d6312dde4fcb4f063e5806e06e68
#
_entry.id   b172d6312dde4fcb4f063e5806e06e68
#
_cell.length_a   1.000
_cell.length_b   1.000
_cell.length_c   1.000
_cell.angle_alpha   90.00
_cell.angle_beta   90.00
_cell.angle_gamma   90.00
#
_symmetry.space_group_name_H-M   'P 1'
#
loop_
_entity.id
_entity.type
_entity.pdbx_description
1 polymer ?
#
loop_
_entity_poly.entity_id
_entity_poly.type
_entity_poly.pdbx_seq_one_letter_code
_entity_poly.pdbx_strand_id
1 'polypeptide(L)'
;STDGAGIGGGLYGDGSDIIINNSSVTASSTNGAGIGGGEGNSCENITINSSSVTASSKYGAGIGGGKGYGGSCKNITINGGSVKASSVSGSPTNEGKEVYCCTIENPENANVTIKPGTGNWKPVNHSSLDPDDTNLYVWLPKLEGNSTNSYLIILDPENGSESRTRNYSFDTVTNTFKAAQVVNDFIFKSPVNLIYDGQPKEASLEFKFKPTPENNRKISLVYYKGNYDDIKDTTEPLQGAPVNAGTYTVKAQIAASESYFAHNGLESRDWTFTIEKAPVAPGVDPNKTTIPVLWSCKKISDITNPFSTDWK
;
A
#
# COMPACT_ATOMS: atom_id res chain seq x y z
N SER A 1 -29.09 11.91 3.31
CA SER A 1 -30.31 11.91 2.52
C SER A 1 -30.65 10.50 2.06
N THR A 2 -31.94 10.22 1.78
CA THR A 2 -32.35 8.95 1.19
C THR A 2 -32.44 9.07 -0.34
N ASP A 3 -33.28 9.94 -0.85
CA ASP A 3 -33.58 10.03 -2.27
C ASP A 3 -33.04 11.32 -2.91
N GLY A 4 -32.96 12.41 -2.14
CA GLY A 4 -32.23 13.60 -2.56
C GLY A 4 -30.72 13.41 -2.46
N ALA A 5 -29.94 14.28 -3.09
CA ALA A 5 -28.50 14.36 -2.87
C ALA A 5 -28.19 14.76 -1.42
N GLY A 6 -26.98 14.44 -0.93
CA GLY A 6 -26.48 14.98 0.33
C GLY A 6 -26.30 16.50 0.24
N ILE A 7 -25.76 16.98 -0.87
CA ILE A 7 -25.70 18.39 -1.28
C ILE A 7 -26.13 18.46 -2.75
N GLY A 8 -27.19 19.23 -3.06
CA GLY A 8 -27.66 19.41 -4.42
C GLY A 8 -29.15 19.17 -4.60
N GLY A 9 -29.52 18.38 -5.62
CA GLY A 9 -30.92 18.13 -5.99
C GLY A 9 -31.73 17.34 -4.97
N GLY A 10 -32.99 17.69 -4.75
CA GLY A 10 -33.95 16.85 -4.03
C GLY A 10 -34.32 15.61 -4.86
N LEU A 11 -35.31 14.82 -4.36
CA LEU A 11 -35.89 13.72 -5.13
C LEU A 11 -36.35 14.22 -6.51
N TYR A 12 -35.91 13.57 -7.58
CA TYR A 12 -36.13 13.99 -8.97
C TYR A 12 -35.66 15.43 -9.30
N GLY A 13 -34.74 15.97 -8.50
CA GLY A 13 -34.12 17.29 -8.75
C GLY A 13 -32.70 17.18 -9.30
N ASP A 14 -32.36 18.01 -10.28
CA ASP A 14 -30.99 18.18 -10.75
C ASP A 14 -30.14 18.88 -9.71
N GLY A 15 -28.85 18.54 -9.66
CA GLY A 15 -27.87 19.26 -8.86
C GLY A 15 -27.03 20.18 -9.77
N SER A 16 -27.25 21.48 -9.73
CA SER A 16 -26.54 22.41 -10.62
C SER A 16 -25.86 23.53 -9.85
N ASP A 17 -24.76 24.04 -10.42
CA ASP A 17 -24.03 25.22 -9.96
C ASP A 17 -23.54 25.11 -8.50
N ILE A 18 -23.04 23.93 -8.11
CA ILE A 18 -22.54 23.67 -6.76
C ILE A 18 -21.06 24.10 -6.69
N ILE A 19 -20.78 25.04 -5.79
CA ILE A 19 -19.41 25.52 -5.56
C ILE A 19 -19.03 25.28 -4.11
N ILE A 20 -17.90 24.57 -3.90
CA ILE A 20 -17.32 24.28 -2.58
C ILE A 20 -15.93 24.89 -2.53
N ASN A 21 -15.74 25.90 -1.70
CA ASN A 21 -14.47 26.64 -1.61
C ASN A 21 -13.89 26.58 -0.21
N ASN A 22 -12.60 26.21 -0.07
CA ASN A 22 -11.82 26.27 1.16
C ASN A 22 -12.59 25.70 2.39
N SER A 23 -13.29 24.58 2.20
CA SER A 23 -14.23 24.04 3.16
C SER A 23 -13.94 22.58 3.49
N SER A 24 -14.42 22.13 4.66
CA SER A 24 -14.48 20.70 5.01
C SER A 24 -15.92 20.25 4.90
N VAL A 25 -16.19 19.25 4.05
CA VAL A 25 -17.53 18.79 3.69
C VAL A 25 -17.61 17.27 3.72
N THR A 26 -18.63 16.75 4.42
CA THR A 26 -19.08 15.35 4.28
C THR A 26 -20.50 15.33 3.78
N ALA A 27 -20.72 14.67 2.64
CA ALA A 27 -22.02 14.56 2.01
C ALA A 27 -22.32 13.10 1.67
N SER A 28 -23.50 12.61 2.05
CA SER A 28 -23.91 11.24 1.78
C SER A 28 -25.39 11.12 1.40
N SER A 29 -25.68 10.13 0.57
CA SER A 29 -27.03 9.76 0.20
C SER A 29 -27.17 8.24 0.05
N THR A 30 -28.42 7.76 -0.03
CA THR A 30 -28.69 6.36 -0.36
C THR A 30 -28.93 6.19 -1.86
N ASN A 31 -29.90 6.92 -2.42
CA ASN A 31 -30.30 6.84 -3.83
C ASN A 31 -29.83 8.06 -4.65
N GLY A 32 -29.85 9.25 -4.08
CA GLY A 32 -29.26 10.45 -4.69
C GLY A 32 -27.74 10.37 -4.67
N ALA A 33 -27.07 11.34 -5.29
CA ALA A 33 -25.62 11.51 -5.19
C ALA A 33 -25.21 11.98 -3.79
N GLY A 34 -23.95 11.76 -3.39
CA GLY A 34 -23.37 12.45 -2.24
C GLY A 34 -23.40 13.97 -2.48
N ILE A 35 -22.84 14.41 -3.61
CA ILE A 35 -22.89 15.78 -4.12
C ILE A 35 -23.37 15.75 -5.56
N GLY A 36 -24.49 16.42 -5.88
CA GLY A 36 -25.02 16.50 -7.23
C GLY A 36 -26.51 16.26 -7.36
N GLY A 37 -26.93 15.33 -8.24
CA GLY A 37 -28.35 15.05 -8.53
C GLY A 37 -29.03 14.19 -7.49
N GLY A 38 -30.35 14.37 -7.29
CA GLY A 38 -31.23 13.46 -6.58
C GLY A 38 -31.45 12.14 -7.36
N GLU A 39 -32.22 11.22 -6.80
CA GLU A 39 -32.58 9.96 -7.48
C GLU A 39 -33.26 10.27 -8.82
N GLY A 40 -32.83 9.58 -9.87
CA GLY A 40 -33.35 9.70 -11.23
C GLY A 40 -32.79 10.87 -12.04
N ASN A 41 -31.93 11.71 -11.45
CA ASN A 41 -31.46 12.94 -12.11
C ASN A 41 -29.96 13.14 -12.18
N SER A 42 -29.56 14.05 -13.05
CA SER A 42 -28.19 14.41 -13.38
C SER A 42 -27.68 15.59 -12.56
N CYS A 43 -26.45 15.99 -12.83
CA CYS A 43 -25.91 17.23 -12.33
C CYS A 43 -25.13 18.00 -13.40
N GLU A 44 -24.89 19.28 -13.11
CA GLU A 44 -24.11 20.16 -13.98
C GLU A 44 -23.34 21.19 -13.15
N ASN A 45 -22.12 21.57 -13.57
CA ASN A 45 -21.30 22.63 -12.98
C ASN A 45 -21.01 22.43 -11.49
N ILE A 46 -20.35 21.34 -11.13
CA ILE A 46 -19.80 21.15 -9.78
C ILE A 46 -18.35 21.64 -9.75
N THR A 47 -18.03 22.57 -8.86
CA THR A 47 -16.68 23.09 -8.68
C THR A 47 -16.23 22.93 -7.23
N ILE A 48 -15.09 22.26 -7.03
CA ILE A 48 -14.47 22.05 -5.73
C ILE A 48 -13.09 22.70 -5.74
N ASN A 49 -12.87 23.69 -4.89
CA ASN A 49 -11.63 24.45 -4.81
C ASN A 49 -10.99 24.30 -3.44
N SER A 50 -9.75 23.80 -3.37
CA SER A 50 -8.90 23.78 -2.16
C SER A 50 -9.66 23.30 -0.91
N SER A 51 -10.48 22.24 -1.04
CA SER A 51 -11.39 21.76 0.01
C SER A 51 -11.06 20.32 0.43
N SER A 52 -11.42 19.97 1.67
CA SER A 52 -11.45 18.58 2.13
C SER A 52 -12.86 18.06 1.98
N VAL A 53 -13.09 17.13 1.05
CA VAL A 53 -14.43 16.62 0.71
C VAL A 53 -14.46 15.10 0.85
N THR A 54 -15.49 14.59 1.54
CA THR A 54 -15.88 13.19 1.50
C THR A 54 -17.31 13.08 0.97
N ALA A 55 -17.47 12.50 -0.20
CA ALA A 55 -18.74 12.34 -0.87
C ALA A 55 -19.05 10.88 -1.15
N SER A 56 -20.20 10.37 -0.69
CA SER A 56 -20.58 8.96 -0.85
C SER A 56 -22.04 8.79 -1.19
N SER A 57 -22.32 7.75 -1.95
CA SER A 57 -23.68 7.25 -2.15
C SER A 57 -23.67 5.72 -2.17
N LYS A 58 -24.80 5.12 -1.73
CA LYS A 58 -24.96 3.67 -1.79
C LYS A 58 -25.32 3.19 -3.19
N TYR A 59 -26.14 3.92 -3.92
CA TYR A 59 -26.65 3.53 -5.24
C TYR A 59 -26.45 4.59 -6.34
N GLY A 60 -26.23 5.84 -5.98
CA GLY A 60 -25.86 6.94 -6.88
C GLY A 60 -24.35 7.16 -6.91
N ALA A 61 -23.92 8.25 -7.49
CA ALA A 61 -22.50 8.65 -7.48
C ALA A 61 -22.13 9.31 -6.16
N GLY A 62 -20.86 9.20 -5.73
CA GLY A 62 -20.32 10.05 -4.67
C GLY A 62 -20.40 11.52 -5.08
N ILE A 63 -19.87 11.85 -6.28
CA ILE A 63 -20.03 13.15 -6.92
C ILE A 63 -20.62 12.91 -8.30
N GLY A 64 -21.81 13.46 -8.59
CA GLY A 64 -22.42 13.23 -9.87
C GLY A 64 -23.94 13.12 -9.82
N GLY A 65 -24.49 12.23 -10.67
CA GLY A 65 -25.93 11.95 -10.69
C GLY A 65 -26.38 10.94 -9.65
N GLY A 66 -27.67 10.94 -9.32
CA GLY A 66 -28.29 9.93 -8.48
C GLY A 66 -28.49 8.61 -9.22
N LYS A 67 -29.04 7.62 -8.51
CA LYS A 67 -29.43 6.31 -9.04
C LYS A 67 -30.47 6.48 -10.15
N GLY A 68 -30.34 5.76 -11.26
CA GLY A 68 -31.33 5.71 -12.33
C GLY A 68 -30.81 6.21 -13.70
N TYR A 69 -31.73 6.36 -14.65
CA TYR A 69 -31.42 6.64 -16.05
C TYR A 69 -30.81 8.04 -16.35
N GLY A 70 -30.84 8.96 -15.40
CA GLY A 70 -30.30 10.30 -15.54
C GLY A 70 -28.92 10.54 -14.91
N GLY A 71 -28.30 9.51 -14.35
CA GLY A 71 -27.15 9.56 -13.45
C GLY A 71 -25.81 10.11 -13.99
N SER A 72 -25.79 11.01 -14.94
CA SER A 72 -24.55 11.65 -15.44
C SER A 72 -24.35 13.05 -14.83
N CYS A 73 -23.12 13.52 -14.85
CA CYS A 73 -22.80 14.89 -14.49
C CYS A 73 -21.95 15.54 -15.57
N LYS A 74 -22.22 16.79 -15.87
CA LYS A 74 -21.40 17.61 -16.77
C LYS A 74 -20.59 18.62 -15.98
N ASN A 75 -19.38 18.94 -16.47
CA ASN A 75 -18.54 20.02 -15.94
C ASN A 75 -18.21 19.86 -14.42
N ILE A 76 -17.64 18.74 -14.03
CA ILE A 76 -17.06 18.59 -12.71
C ILE A 76 -15.63 19.14 -12.74
N THR A 77 -15.32 20.10 -11.85
CA THR A 77 -14.00 20.71 -11.73
C THR A 77 -13.46 20.51 -10.32
N ILE A 78 -12.24 19.97 -10.20
CA ILE A 78 -11.54 19.74 -8.94
C ILE A 78 -10.21 20.47 -8.97
N ASN A 79 -10.14 21.62 -8.28
CA ASN A 79 -8.98 22.52 -8.24
C ASN A 79 -8.27 22.43 -6.89
N GLY A 80 -7.56 21.32 -6.67
CA GLY A 80 -6.80 21.10 -5.44
C GLY A 80 -7.64 20.58 -4.28
N GLY A 81 -6.99 20.42 -3.15
CA GLY A 81 -7.59 19.85 -1.97
C GLY A 81 -7.51 18.32 -1.90
N SER A 82 -8.27 17.74 -0.97
CA SER A 82 -8.43 16.31 -0.82
C SER A 82 -9.89 15.93 -1.05
N VAL A 83 -10.20 15.25 -2.14
CA VAL A 83 -11.58 14.91 -2.52
C VAL A 83 -11.73 13.40 -2.61
N LYS A 84 -12.29 12.81 -1.55
CA LYS A 84 -12.69 11.38 -1.49
C LYS A 84 -14.11 11.24 -2.01
N ALA A 85 -14.28 10.46 -3.07
CA ALA A 85 -15.60 10.15 -3.60
C ALA A 85 -15.76 8.63 -3.78
N SER A 86 -16.90 8.06 -3.41
CA SER A 86 -17.18 6.64 -3.66
C SER A 86 -17.20 6.32 -5.17
N SER A 87 -17.60 7.29 -5.96
CA SER A 87 -17.48 7.30 -7.43
C SER A 87 -17.70 8.71 -7.96
N VAL A 88 -17.23 8.98 -9.18
CA VAL A 88 -17.51 10.24 -9.88
C VAL A 88 -18.16 9.90 -11.22
N SER A 89 -19.34 10.46 -11.47
CA SER A 89 -20.02 10.27 -12.76
C SER A 89 -19.68 11.42 -13.72
N GLY A 90 -18.85 11.11 -14.70
CA GLY A 90 -18.31 12.07 -15.65
C GLY A 90 -16.79 12.12 -15.55
N SER A 91 -16.20 12.97 -16.37
CA SER A 91 -14.74 13.22 -16.38
C SER A 91 -14.44 14.52 -15.65
N PRO A 92 -13.96 14.47 -14.40
CA PRO A 92 -13.58 15.69 -13.70
C PRO A 92 -12.36 16.33 -14.35
N THR A 93 -12.30 17.66 -14.29
CA THR A 93 -11.22 18.45 -14.90
C THR A 93 -10.54 19.39 -13.91
N ASN A 94 -9.31 19.75 -14.23
CA ASN A 94 -8.57 20.85 -13.61
C ASN A 94 -7.88 21.65 -14.75
N GLU A 95 -8.12 22.95 -14.82
CA GLU A 95 -7.61 23.81 -15.89
C GLU A 95 -7.91 23.25 -17.32
N GLY A 96 -9.09 22.67 -17.50
CA GLY A 96 -9.51 22.07 -18.78
C GLY A 96 -8.88 20.71 -19.12
N LYS A 97 -8.03 20.15 -18.24
CA LYS A 97 -7.47 18.82 -18.40
C LYS A 97 -8.23 17.83 -17.54
N GLU A 98 -8.53 16.65 -18.09
CA GLU A 98 -9.13 15.55 -17.33
C GLU A 98 -8.18 15.11 -16.20
N VAL A 99 -8.72 14.91 -15.00
CA VAL A 99 -7.97 14.52 -13.81
C VAL A 99 -8.46 13.18 -13.25
N TYR A 100 -7.54 12.48 -12.60
CA TYR A 100 -7.73 11.15 -12.07
C TYR A 100 -7.28 11.09 -10.62
N CYS A 101 -7.96 10.29 -9.81
CA CYS A 101 -7.67 10.18 -8.40
C CYS A 101 -6.29 9.54 -8.16
N CYS A 102 -5.56 10.13 -7.21
CA CYS A 102 -4.31 9.64 -6.65
C CYS A 102 -4.48 9.59 -5.13
N THR A 103 -4.49 8.41 -4.55
CA THR A 103 -4.60 8.24 -3.10
C THR A 103 -3.20 8.18 -2.49
N ILE A 104 -2.89 9.10 -1.61
CA ILE A 104 -1.60 9.27 -0.94
C ILE A 104 -1.76 8.91 0.54
N GLU A 105 -1.13 7.83 1.01
CA GLU A 105 -1.06 7.51 2.44
C GLU A 105 -0.18 8.54 3.17
N ASN A 106 -0.80 9.31 4.08
CA ASN A 106 -0.13 10.37 4.85
C ASN A 106 -0.40 10.25 6.36
N PRO A 107 0.01 9.13 7.01
CA PRO A 107 -0.31 8.85 8.41
C PRO A 107 0.35 9.84 9.40
N GLU A 108 1.36 10.59 8.97
CA GLU A 108 2.07 11.57 9.80
C GLU A 108 1.58 12.99 9.56
N ASN A 109 0.54 13.18 8.75
CA ASN A 109 0.05 14.49 8.31
C ASN A 109 1.18 15.39 7.76
N ALA A 110 2.05 14.79 6.97
CA ALA A 110 3.21 15.46 6.39
C ALA A 110 2.80 16.49 5.33
N ASN A 111 3.64 17.50 5.11
CA ASN A 111 3.53 18.39 3.98
C ASN A 111 3.74 17.62 2.67
N VAL A 112 2.88 17.83 1.69
CA VAL A 112 2.91 17.10 0.42
C VAL A 112 3.40 17.99 -0.70
N THR A 113 4.48 17.58 -1.37
CA THR A 113 4.99 18.21 -2.59
C THR A 113 4.84 17.25 -3.76
N ILE A 114 4.23 17.72 -4.86
CA ILE A 114 3.99 16.95 -6.09
C ILE A 114 4.86 17.51 -7.21
N LYS A 115 5.62 16.66 -7.90
CA LYS A 115 6.48 17.03 -9.03
C LYS A 115 6.23 16.10 -10.23
N PRO A 116 6.06 16.61 -11.47
CA PRO A 116 5.99 18.04 -11.78
C PRO A 116 4.78 18.72 -11.13
N GLY A 117 4.82 20.03 -11.03
CA GLY A 117 3.73 20.82 -10.44
C GLY A 117 2.40 20.58 -11.16
N THR A 118 1.30 20.67 -10.44
CA THR A 118 -0.04 20.31 -10.88
C THR A 118 -0.97 21.51 -11.05
N GLY A 119 -0.45 22.64 -11.57
CA GLY A 119 -1.25 23.84 -11.76
C GLY A 119 -1.82 24.37 -10.45
N ASN A 120 -3.15 24.44 -10.32
CA ASN A 120 -3.84 25.01 -9.16
C ASN A 120 -3.96 24.06 -7.95
N TRP A 121 -3.37 22.86 -7.98
CA TRP A 121 -3.44 22.00 -6.81
C TRP A 121 -2.72 22.65 -5.61
N LYS A 122 -3.45 22.79 -4.51
CA LYS A 122 -2.93 23.30 -3.26
C LYS A 122 -3.07 22.22 -2.18
N PRO A 123 -2.05 22.02 -1.35
CA PRO A 123 -2.17 21.14 -0.21
C PRO A 123 -3.29 21.63 0.72
N VAL A 124 -4.06 20.71 1.28
CA VAL A 124 -5.03 20.98 2.34
C VAL A 124 -4.54 20.23 3.55
N ASN A 125 -4.53 20.89 4.69
CA ASN A 125 -4.34 20.19 5.94
C ASN A 125 -5.51 19.22 6.11
N HIS A 126 -5.18 17.94 6.22
CA HIS A 126 -6.17 16.88 6.34
C HIS A 126 -6.81 16.96 7.73
N SER A 127 -7.98 17.58 7.83
CA SER A 127 -8.87 17.30 8.95
C SER A 127 -9.81 16.19 8.50
N SER A 128 -9.38 14.94 8.66
CA SER A 128 -10.24 13.80 8.42
C SER A 128 -11.39 13.83 9.41
N LEU A 129 -12.62 13.79 8.92
CA LEU A 129 -13.79 13.53 9.75
C LEU A 129 -13.81 12.07 10.21
N ASP A 130 -13.03 11.22 9.56
CA ASP A 130 -12.70 9.86 9.96
C ASP A 130 -11.27 9.86 10.50
N PRO A 131 -11.06 9.75 11.81
CA PRO A 131 -9.71 9.75 12.39
C PRO A 131 -8.86 8.55 11.96
N ASP A 132 -9.45 7.51 11.40
CA ASP A 132 -8.76 6.34 10.87
C ASP A 132 -8.37 6.49 9.40
N ASP A 133 -8.92 7.47 8.68
CA ASP A 133 -8.56 7.76 7.27
C ASP A 133 -7.51 8.86 7.18
N THR A 134 -6.25 8.42 7.08
CA THR A 134 -5.09 9.31 6.94
C THR A 134 -4.70 9.58 5.49
N ASN A 135 -5.51 9.18 4.52
CA ASN A 135 -5.23 9.36 3.10
C ASN A 135 -5.57 10.77 2.61
N LEU A 136 -4.77 11.26 1.66
CA LEU A 136 -5.10 12.39 0.81
C LEU A 136 -5.58 11.89 -0.56
N TYR A 137 -6.65 12.46 -1.07
CA TYR A 137 -7.24 12.10 -2.37
C TYR A 137 -7.04 13.27 -3.34
N VAL A 138 -5.94 13.22 -4.08
CA VAL A 138 -5.51 14.28 -5.00
C VAL A 138 -5.91 13.92 -6.43
N TRP A 139 -6.41 14.88 -7.18
CA TRP A 139 -6.84 14.69 -8.56
C TRP A 139 -5.83 15.29 -9.52
N LEU A 140 -5.15 14.43 -10.29
CA LEU A 140 -4.00 14.77 -11.11
C LEU A 140 -4.26 14.51 -12.59
N PRO A 141 -3.86 15.41 -13.50
CA PRO A 141 -3.94 15.16 -14.93
C PRO A 141 -2.88 14.15 -15.39
N LYS A 142 -3.10 13.51 -16.51
CA LYS A 142 -2.03 12.79 -17.21
C LYS A 142 -1.00 13.78 -17.74
N LEU A 143 0.28 13.40 -17.64
CA LEU A 143 1.39 14.24 -18.09
C LEU A 143 1.61 14.06 -19.59
N GLU A 144 1.48 15.12 -20.36
CA GLU A 144 1.76 15.12 -21.79
C GLU A 144 3.25 14.89 -22.06
N GLY A 145 3.57 14.03 -23.02
CA GLY A 145 4.96 13.72 -23.38
C GLY A 145 5.73 12.87 -22.37
N ASN A 146 5.13 12.49 -21.26
CA ASN A 146 5.72 11.59 -20.27
C ASN A 146 5.20 10.17 -20.48
N SER A 147 6.05 9.27 -20.99
CA SER A 147 5.66 7.88 -21.30
C SER A 147 5.19 7.08 -20.08
N THR A 148 5.62 7.45 -18.88
CA THR A 148 5.25 6.78 -17.63
C THR A 148 4.06 7.41 -16.94
N ASN A 149 3.63 8.62 -17.33
CA ASN A 149 2.62 9.40 -16.60
C ASN A 149 2.86 9.40 -15.09
N SER A 150 4.10 9.67 -14.65
CA SER A 150 4.52 9.49 -13.27
C SER A 150 4.72 10.82 -12.57
N TYR A 151 4.21 10.90 -11.32
CA TYR A 151 4.47 11.97 -10.39
C TYR A 151 5.40 11.51 -9.28
N LEU A 152 6.38 12.37 -8.93
CA LEU A 152 7.18 12.21 -7.73
C LEU A 152 6.48 12.94 -6.59
N ILE A 153 6.01 12.19 -5.58
CA ILE A 153 5.36 12.74 -4.41
C ILE A 153 6.30 12.66 -3.22
N ILE A 154 6.51 13.80 -2.58
CA ILE A 154 7.37 13.95 -1.40
C ILE A 154 6.47 14.28 -0.21
N LEU A 155 6.59 13.48 0.84
CA LEU A 155 5.94 13.67 2.12
C LEU A 155 6.99 14.15 3.11
N ASP A 156 6.83 15.35 3.63
CA ASP A 156 7.79 16.02 4.51
C ASP A 156 7.14 16.29 5.89
N PRO A 157 7.34 15.37 6.87
CA PRO A 157 6.73 15.48 8.18
C PRO A 157 7.27 16.67 8.98
N GLU A 158 6.38 17.43 9.63
CA GLU A 158 6.78 18.57 10.47
C GLU A 158 7.41 18.16 11.81
N ASN A 159 7.27 16.89 12.20
CA ASN A 159 7.76 16.36 13.48
C ASN A 159 9.26 16.01 13.47
N GLY A 160 10.00 16.29 12.39
CA GLY A 160 11.42 15.98 12.23
C GLY A 160 11.70 14.53 11.82
N SER A 161 10.69 13.74 11.49
CA SER A 161 10.86 12.43 10.86
C SER A 161 11.43 12.58 9.44
N GLU A 162 12.02 11.50 8.93
CA GLU A 162 12.61 11.48 7.59
C GLU A 162 11.56 11.67 6.48
N SER A 163 11.87 12.54 5.51
CA SER A 163 11.03 12.76 4.33
C SER A 163 10.90 11.49 3.50
N ARG A 164 9.71 11.20 3.03
CA ARG A 164 9.42 10.03 2.19
C ARG A 164 9.12 10.45 0.76
N THR A 165 9.72 9.77 -0.18
CA THR A 165 9.55 10.04 -1.61
C THR A 165 9.02 8.81 -2.32
N ARG A 166 7.98 8.95 -3.15
CA ARG A 166 7.39 7.88 -3.93
C ARG A 166 7.04 8.31 -5.34
N ASN A 167 7.21 7.37 -6.27
CA ASN A 167 6.70 7.51 -7.63
C ASN A 167 5.29 6.96 -7.70
N TYR A 168 4.36 7.78 -8.21
CA TYR A 168 3.00 7.41 -8.54
C TYR A 168 2.84 7.40 -10.05
N SER A 169 2.48 6.27 -10.62
CA SER A 169 2.27 6.10 -12.05
C SER A 169 0.81 5.85 -12.35
N PHE A 170 0.37 6.25 -13.55
CA PHE A 170 -1.01 6.05 -13.97
C PHE A 170 -1.29 4.58 -14.29
N ASP A 171 -2.30 4.01 -13.63
CA ASP A 171 -2.81 2.67 -13.90
C ASP A 171 -3.98 2.76 -14.88
N THR A 172 -3.78 2.28 -16.09
CA THR A 172 -4.79 2.30 -17.16
C THR A 172 -5.96 1.34 -16.93
N VAL A 173 -5.79 0.38 -16.03
CA VAL A 173 -6.84 -0.60 -15.70
C VAL A 173 -7.86 0.00 -14.75
N THR A 174 -7.39 0.72 -13.74
CA THR A 174 -8.26 1.32 -12.71
C THR A 174 -8.55 2.81 -12.98
N ASN A 175 -7.87 3.43 -13.95
CA ASN A 175 -7.91 4.87 -14.22
C ASN A 175 -7.58 5.72 -12.97
N THR A 176 -6.57 5.30 -12.21
CA THR A 176 -6.07 5.99 -11.02
C THR A 176 -4.55 6.04 -11.04
N PHE A 177 -3.97 6.90 -10.20
CA PHE A 177 -2.53 6.88 -9.95
C PHE A 177 -2.23 5.96 -8.77
N LYS A 178 -1.25 5.09 -8.94
CA LYS A 178 -0.79 4.14 -7.92
C LYS A 178 0.69 4.31 -7.59
N ALA A 179 1.03 4.12 -6.33
CA ALA A 179 2.40 4.15 -5.85
C ALA A 179 3.15 2.85 -6.16
N ALA A 180 4.45 2.96 -6.44
CA ALA A 180 5.34 1.83 -6.38
C ALA A 180 5.60 1.43 -4.91
N GLN A 181 5.74 0.13 -4.64
CA GLN A 181 6.20 -0.38 -3.33
C GLN A 181 7.69 -0.07 -3.15
N VAL A 182 8.08 0.37 -1.98
CA VAL A 182 9.49 0.65 -1.65
C VAL A 182 9.88 0.01 -0.31
N VAL A 183 11.14 -0.35 -0.17
CA VAL A 183 11.69 -1.03 1.04
C VAL A 183 11.37 -0.25 2.32
N ASN A 184 11.47 1.08 2.27
CA ASN A 184 11.24 1.96 3.42
C ASN A 184 9.80 1.97 3.96
N ASP A 185 8.86 1.32 3.27
CA ASP A 185 7.48 1.15 3.74
C ASP A 185 7.35 0.01 4.76
N PHE A 186 8.40 -0.79 4.94
CA PHE A 186 8.35 -2.02 5.68
C PHE A 186 9.44 -2.11 6.75
N ILE A 187 9.15 -2.87 7.80
CA ILE A 187 10.07 -3.26 8.86
C ILE A 187 10.31 -4.75 8.72
N PHE A 188 11.54 -5.12 8.39
CA PHE A 188 11.95 -6.52 8.37
C PHE A 188 12.27 -6.99 9.79
N LYS A 189 11.75 -8.15 10.16
CA LYS A 189 12.08 -8.83 11.41
C LYS A 189 12.72 -10.17 11.10
N SER A 190 13.98 -10.29 11.46
CA SER A 190 14.70 -11.55 11.40
C SER A 190 14.02 -12.61 12.27
N PRO A 191 14.13 -13.89 11.92
CA PRO A 191 13.66 -14.96 12.78
C PRO A 191 14.27 -14.89 14.19
N VAL A 192 13.51 -15.31 15.17
CA VAL A 192 14.03 -15.52 16.52
C VAL A 192 14.76 -16.89 16.59
N ASN A 193 15.68 -17.04 17.55
CA ASN A 193 16.44 -18.28 17.76
C ASN A 193 17.16 -18.78 16.49
N LEU A 194 18.17 -18.03 16.07
CA LEU A 194 18.99 -18.33 14.89
C LEU A 194 20.02 -19.47 15.10
N ILE A 195 19.80 -20.36 16.05
CA ILE A 195 20.57 -21.60 16.22
C ILE A 195 19.79 -22.72 15.55
N TYR A 196 20.50 -23.59 14.82
CA TYR A 196 19.91 -24.79 14.23
C TYR A 196 19.29 -25.70 15.31
N ASP A 197 18.01 -25.97 15.18
CA ASP A 197 17.21 -26.83 16.05
C ASP A 197 16.28 -27.78 15.28
N GLY A 198 16.46 -27.85 13.96
CA GLY A 198 15.64 -28.67 13.07
C GLY A 198 14.26 -28.06 12.74
N GLN A 199 13.97 -26.84 13.21
CA GLN A 199 12.71 -26.15 12.92
C GLN A 199 12.90 -25.04 11.88
N PRO A 200 11.86 -24.74 11.06
CA PRO A 200 11.89 -23.61 10.13
C PRO A 200 12.12 -22.29 10.84
N LYS A 201 12.93 -21.41 10.25
CA LYS A 201 13.21 -20.06 10.75
C LYS A 201 12.47 -19.05 9.87
N GLU A 202 11.31 -18.64 10.35
CA GLU A 202 10.44 -17.71 9.64
C GLU A 202 10.78 -16.25 9.97
N ALA A 203 11.12 -15.47 8.94
CA ALA A 203 11.18 -14.02 9.02
C ALA A 203 9.78 -13.42 8.89
N SER A 204 9.61 -12.17 9.26
CA SER A 204 8.39 -11.41 8.97
C SER A 204 8.68 -10.03 8.41
N LEU A 205 7.73 -9.50 7.67
CA LEU A 205 7.75 -8.15 7.13
C LEU A 205 6.47 -7.45 7.55
N GLU A 206 6.59 -6.34 8.25
CA GLU A 206 5.47 -5.56 8.74
C GLU A 206 5.44 -4.20 8.08
N PHE A 207 4.26 -3.61 7.94
CA PHE A 207 4.16 -2.22 7.50
C PHE A 207 4.75 -1.27 8.54
N LYS A 208 5.58 -0.33 8.11
CA LYS A 208 6.12 0.72 8.99
C LYS A 208 5.00 1.62 9.56
N PHE A 209 3.96 1.85 8.76
CA PHE A 209 2.75 2.56 9.17
C PHE A 209 1.55 1.65 8.93
N LYS A 210 0.59 1.65 9.86
CA LYS A 210 -0.64 0.87 9.72
C LYS A 210 -1.39 1.32 8.46
N PRO A 211 -1.57 0.46 7.45
CA PRO A 211 -2.32 0.83 6.25
C PRO A 211 -3.81 0.97 6.56
N THR A 212 -4.52 1.77 5.78
CA THR A 212 -5.98 1.73 5.78
C THR A 212 -6.50 0.37 5.29
N PRO A 213 -7.75 -0.03 5.58
CA PRO A 213 -8.29 -1.31 5.14
C PRO A 213 -8.14 -1.55 3.63
N GLU A 214 -8.35 -0.52 2.80
CA GLU A 214 -8.26 -0.56 1.34
C GLU A 214 -6.82 -0.77 0.85
N ASN A 215 -5.85 -0.39 1.67
CA ASN A 215 -4.42 -0.49 1.39
C ASN A 215 -3.70 -1.60 2.16
N ASN A 216 -4.44 -2.44 2.88
CA ASN A 216 -3.87 -3.60 3.56
C ASN A 216 -3.51 -4.68 2.53
N ARG A 217 -2.22 -4.78 2.22
CA ARG A 217 -1.67 -5.65 1.17
C ARG A 217 -1.19 -6.97 1.75
N LYS A 218 -1.52 -8.07 1.06
CA LYS A 218 -0.94 -9.38 1.41
C LYS A 218 0.56 -9.38 1.13
N ILE A 219 1.35 -9.79 2.12
CA ILE A 219 2.80 -9.96 2.03
C ILE A 219 3.11 -11.47 2.07
N SER A 220 3.95 -11.93 1.16
CA SER A 220 4.49 -13.28 1.15
C SER A 220 6.00 -13.22 1.03
N LEU A 221 6.72 -13.99 1.83
CA LEU A 221 8.17 -14.01 1.83
C LEU A 221 8.71 -15.22 1.05
N VAL A 222 9.76 -14.97 0.29
CA VAL A 222 10.47 -15.96 -0.51
C VAL A 222 11.92 -15.99 -0.03
N TYR A 223 12.42 -17.17 0.29
CA TYR A 223 13.76 -17.37 0.87
C TYR A 223 14.72 -17.92 -0.16
N TYR A 224 15.96 -17.43 -0.12
CA TYR A 224 17.07 -17.87 -0.95
C TYR A 224 18.27 -18.22 -0.08
N LYS A 225 19.02 -19.25 -0.45
CA LYS A 225 20.26 -19.62 0.24
C LYS A 225 21.41 -18.78 -0.31
N GLY A 226 22.12 -18.06 0.56
CA GLY A 226 23.25 -17.20 0.23
C GLY A 226 23.07 -15.78 0.76
N ASN A 227 24.10 -14.96 0.62
CA ASN A 227 24.05 -13.54 0.89
C ASN A 227 23.30 -12.79 -0.22
N TYR A 228 22.88 -11.58 0.05
CA TYR A 228 22.17 -10.74 -0.92
C TYR A 228 22.90 -10.65 -2.28
N ASP A 229 24.21 -10.40 -2.28
CA ASP A 229 25.01 -10.25 -3.51
C ASP A 229 25.22 -11.56 -4.29
N ASP A 230 24.97 -12.70 -3.67
CA ASP A 230 25.09 -14.02 -4.30
C ASP A 230 23.78 -14.42 -5.02
N ILE A 231 22.66 -13.75 -4.72
CA ILE A 231 21.35 -14.07 -5.28
C ILE A 231 21.22 -13.43 -6.66
N LYS A 232 21.06 -14.26 -7.68
CA LYS A 232 20.82 -13.88 -9.08
C LYS A 232 19.37 -14.17 -9.46
N ASP A 233 18.91 -13.61 -10.57
CA ASP A 233 17.57 -13.88 -11.11
C ASP A 233 17.34 -15.36 -11.41
N THR A 234 18.44 -16.11 -11.65
CA THR A 234 18.41 -17.56 -11.90
C THR A 234 18.52 -18.40 -10.62
N THR A 235 18.66 -17.79 -9.45
CA THR A 235 18.75 -18.52 -8.18
C THR A 235 17.38 -19.05 -7.80
N GLU A 236 17.27 -20.38 -7.67
CA GLU A 236 16.01 -21.02 -7.28
C GLU A 236 15.66 -20.70 -5.81
N PRO A 237 14.40 -20.32 -5.54
CA PRO A 237 13.96 -20.10 -4.18
C PRO A 237 13.81 -21.40 -3.40
N LEU A 238 13.89 -21.32 -2.09
CA LEU A 238 13.53 -22.42 -1.21
C LEU A 238 12.01 -22.65 -1.22
N GLN A 239 11.59 -23.89 -0.95
CA GLN A 239 10.16 -24.26 -0.88
C GLN A 239 9.44 -23.67 0.35
N GLY A 240 10.16 -22.98 1.24
CA GLY A 240 9.64 -22.37 2.45
C GLY A 240 10.75 -21.79 3.30
N ALA A 241 10.45 -21.49 4.57
CA ALA A 241 11.42 -20.95 5.51
C ALA A 241 12.58 -21.95 5.73
N PRO A 242 13.83 -21.46 5.82
CA PRO A 242 15.00 -22.31 5.94
C PRO A 242 15.06 -23.01 7.30
N VAL A 243 15.56 -24.25 7.28
CA VAL A 243 15.78 -25.08 8.47
C VAL A 243 17.28 -25.22 8.78
N ASN A 244 18.11 -25.41 7.74
CA ASN A 244 19.52 -25.76 7.90
C ASN A 244 20.38 -24.54 8.28
N ALA A 245 21.52 -24.81 8.93
CA ALA A 245 22.53 -23.79 9.18
C ALA A 245 23.06 -23.20 7.86
N GLY A 246 23.23 -21.88 7.83
CA GLY A 246 23.67 -21.14 6.65
C GLY A 246 23.12 -19.72 6.62
N THR A 247 23.55 -18.92 5.65
CA THR A 247 23.06 -17.56 5.41
C THR A 247 21.93 -17.58 4.40
N TYR A 248 20.92 -16.74 4.61
CA TYR A 248 19.72 -16.67 3.80
C TYR A 248 19.32 -15.23 3.53
N THR A 249 18.88 -14.98 2.30
CA THR A 249 18.32 -13.72 1.84
C THR A 249 16.82 -13.86 1.63
N VAL A 250 16.07 -12.82 1.98
CA VAL A 250 14.61 -12.79 1.84
C VAL A 250 14.20 -11.76 0.80
N LYS A 251 13.30 -12.14 -0.09
CA LYS A 251 12.58 -11.22 -0.98
C LYS A 251 11.09 -11.24 -0.64
N ALA A 252 10.41 -10.12 -0.84
CA ALA A 252 8.98 -10.03 -0.57
C ALA A 252 8.16 -9.94 -1.85
N GLN A 253 7.08 -10.69 -1.91
CA GLN A 253 6.01 -10.52 -2.88
C GLN A 253 4.86 -9.79 -2.17
N ILE A 254 4.47 -8.64 -2.71
CA ILE A 254 3.48 -7.77 -2.11
C ILE A 254 2.34 -7.59 -3.11
N ALA A 255 1.12 -7.90 -2.69
CA ALA A 255 -0.05 -7.76 -3.53
C ALA A 255 -0.34 -6.29 -3.85
N ALA A 256 -1.06 -6.03 -4.95
CA ALA A 256 -1.61 -4.72 -5.23
C ALA A 256 -2.72 -4.35 -4.24
N SER A 257 -2.99 -3.05 -4.14
CA SER A 257 -4.15 -2.48 -3.46
C SER A 257 -4.79 -1.40 -4.31
N GLU A 258 -5.73 -0.65 -3.76
CA GLU A 258 -6.29 0.50 -4.45
C GLU A 258 -5.22 1.54 -4.82
N SER A 259 -4.27 1.81 -3.90
CA SER A 259 -3.27 2.87 -4.05
C SER A 259 -1.87 2.39 -4.42
N TYR A 260 -1.65 1.09 -4.52
CA TYR A 260 -0.31 0.52 -4.77
C TYR A 260 -0.31 -0.55 -5.84
N PHE A 261 0.72 -0.52 -6.68
CA PHE A 261 1.00 -1.64 -7.57
C PHE A 261 1.49 -2.86 -6.79
N ALA A 262 1.30 -4.06 -7.36
CA ALA A 262 1.98 -5.26 -6.84
C ALA A 262 3.49 -5.17 -7.04
N HIS A 263 4.26 -5.84 -6.17
CA HIS A 263 5.69 -6.02 -6.33
C HIS A 263 6.08 -7.49 -6.11
N ASN A 264 6.75 -8.10 -7.09
CA ASN A 264 7.06 -9.54 -7.10
C ASN A 264 8.52 -9.85 -6.74
N GLY A 265 9.13 -9.09 -5.88
CA GLY A 265 10.53 -9.34 -5.50
C GLY A 265 11.17 -8.13 -4.87
N LEU A 266 10.44 -7.45 -3.99
CA LEU A 266 11.01 -6.37 -3.20
C LEU A 266 12.10 -6.94 -2.29
N GLU A 267 13.28 -6.32 -2.30
CA GLU A 267 14.46 -6.82 -1.64
C GLU A 267 15.31 -5.71 -1.02
N SER A 268 16.05 -6.05 0.03
CA SER A 268 17.04 -5.18 0.66
C SER A 268 18.24 -6.02 1.12
N ARG A 269 19.44 -5.41 1.14
CA ARG A 269 20.63 -6.02 1.74
C ARG A 269 20.43 -6.40 3.21
N ASP A 270 19.61 -5.62 3.92
CA ASP A 270 19.31 -5.83 5.35
C ASP A 270 18.34 -6.99 5.60
N TRP A 271 17.74 -7.55 4.54
CA TRP A 271 16.80 -8.67 4.66
C TRP A 271 17.52 -10.01 4.55
N THR A 272 18.60 -10.13 5.32
CA THR A 272 19.43 -11.34 5.42
C THR A 272 19.52 -11.80 6.87
N PHE A 273 19.70 -13.10 7.08
CA PHE A 273 19.98 -13.66 8.39
C PHE A 273 20.81 -14.94 8.28
N THR A 274 21.49 -15.32 9.36
CA THR A 274 22.30 -16.53 9.39
C THR A 274 21.79 -17.46 10.49
N ILE A 275 21.51 -18.72 10.13
CA ILE A 275 21.24 -19.80 11.06
C ILE A 275 22.58 -20.40 11.46
N GLU A 276 22.95 -20.26 12.71
CA GLU A 276 24.17 -20.80 13.28
C GLU A 276 24.06 -22.33 13.47
N LYS A 277 25.18 -23.03 13.39
CA LYS A 277 25.20 -24.45 13.75
C LYS A 277 24.87 -24.60 15.25
N ALA A 278 24.16 -25.69 15.58
CA ALA A 278 23.98 -26.03 16.99
C ALA A 278 25.33 -26.15 17.69
N PRO A 279 25.47 -25.60 18.89
CA PRO A 279 26.70 -25.76 19.67
C PRO A 279 26.96 -27.27 19.91
N VAL A 280 28.16 -27.68 19.66
CA VAL A 280 28.58 -29.05 20.05
C VAL A 280 28.53 -29.10 21.59
N ALA A 281 27.88 -30.14 22.11
CA ALA A 281 27.83 -30.33 23.55
C ALA A 281 29.24 -30.26 24.18
N PRO A 282 29.44 -29.51 25.24
CA PRO A 282 30.73 -29.41 25.91
C PRO A 282 31.18 -30.83 26.33
N GLY A 283 32.34 -31.27 25.84
CA GLY A 283 32.91 -32.57 26.21
C GLY A 283 33.17 -33.54 25.08
N VAL A 284 32.78 -33.20 23.84
CA VAL A 284 33.18 -33.99 22.67
C VAL A 284 34.56 -33.51 22.22
N ASP A 285 35.61 -34.19 22.66
CA ASP A 285 36.97 -34.03 22.14
C ASP A 285 37.02 -34.72 20.75
N PRO A 286 37.21 -33.97 19.65
CA PRO A 286 37.24 -34.57 18.30
C PRO A 286 38.39 -35.60 18.13
N ASN A 287 39.34 -35.62 19.06
CA ASN A 287 40.45 -36.57 19.07
C ASN A 287 40.21 -37.80 19.98
N LYS A 288 39.07 -37.82 20.70
CA LYS A 288 38.71 -38.98 21.52
C LYS A 288 37.78 -39.93 20.76
N THR A 289 38.12 -41.18 20.79
CA THR A 289 37.34 -42.29 20.19
C THR A 289 36.04 -42.63 20.92
N THR A 290 35.72 -41.92 22.02
CA THR A 290 34.47 -42.10 22.75
C THR A 290 33.57 -40.91 22.55
N ILE A 291 32.44 -41.10 21.87
CA ILE A 291 31.36 -40.09 21.72
C ILE A 291 30.39 -40.27 22.88
N PRO A 292 30.03 -39.20 23.60
CA PRO A 292 28.97 -39.27 24.59
C PRO A 292 27.69 -39.75 23.91
N VAL A 293 27.06 -40.76 24.46
CA VAL A 293 25.77 -41.24 23.97
C VAL A 293 24.75 -40.12 24.07
N LEU A 294 24.26 -39.66 22.92
CA LEU A 294 23.16 -38.70 22.91
C LEU A 294 21.92 -39.33 23.55
N TRP A 295 21.14 -38.52 24.22
CA TRP A 295 19.96 -38.92 25.00
C TRP A 295 18.95 -39.84 24.29
N SER A 296 18.97 -39.87 22.97
CA SER A 296 18.14 -40.75 22.15
C SER A 296 18.65 -42.15 21.97
N CYS A 297 19.93 -42.39 22.26
CA CYS A 297 20.55 -43.72 22.14
C CYS A 297 20.31 -44.54 23.38
N LYS A 298 19.49 -45.55 23.31
CA LYS A 298 19.17 -46.45 24.43
C LYS A 298 20.31 -47.42 24.78
N LYS A 299 21.22 -47.69 23.83
CA LYS A 299 22.38 -48.60 24.00
C LYS A 299 23.53 -48.12 23.10
N ILE A 300 24.79 -48.35 23.56
CA ILE A 300 26.00 -48.05 22.77
C ILE A 300 26.03 -48.85 21.47
N SER A 301 25.45 -50.05 21.47
CA SER A 301 25.29 -50.87 20.27
C SER A 301 24.46 -50.27 19.15
N ASP A 302 23.70 -49.22 19.45
CA ASP A 302 22.89 -48.53 18.45
C ASP A 302 23.72 -47.53 17.61
N ILE A 303 24.97 -47.31 17.97
CA ILE A 303 25.93 -46.48 17.23
C ILE A 303 26.75 -47.39 16.30
N THR A 304 26.27 -47.55 15.07
CA THR A 304 26.91 -48.43 14.08
C THR A 304 28.17 -47.84 13.45
N ASN A 305 28.32 -46.55 13.39
CA ASN A 305 29.52 -45.87 12.91
C ASN A 305 29.62 -44.41 13.40
N PRO A 306 30.24 -44.17 14.56
CA PRO A 306 30.34 -42.81 15.12
C PRO A 306 31.23 -41.86 14.31
N PHE A 307 31.94 -42.37 13.30
CA PHE A 307 32.83 -41.57 12.44
C PHE A 307 32.43 -41.59 10.96
N SER A 308 31.17 -41.94 10.65
CA SER A 308 30.73 -41.84 9.26
C SER A 308 30.78 -40.40 8.80
N THR A 309 31.27 -40.17 7.59
CA THR A 309 31.40 -38.85 6.95
C THR A 309 30.06 -38.19 6.64
N ASP A 310 28.95 -38.78 7.04
CA ASP A 310 27.59 -38.34 6.75
C ASP A 310 27.05 -37.34 7.79
N TRP A 311 27.88 -36.97 8.77
CA TRP A 311 27.60 -35.82 9.66
C TRP A 311 28.00 -34.53 8.97
N LYS A 312 27.21 -34.10 8.01
CA LYS A 312 27.31 -32.76 7.39
C LYS A 312 26.38 -31.77 8.05
#